data_07b19ee6a1a92518f8241aa0764ceda1
#
_entry.id   07b19ee6a1a92518f8241aa0764ceda1
#
_cell.length_a   1.000
_cell.length_b   1.000
_cell.length_c   1.000
_cell.angle_alpha   90.00
_cell.angle_beta   90.00
_cell.angle_gamma   90.00
#
_symmetry.space_group_name_H-M   'P 1'
#
loop_
_entity.id
_entity.type
_entity.pdbx_description
1 polymer ?
#
loop_
_entity_poly.entity_id
_entity_poly.type
_entity_poly.pdbx_seq_one_letter_code
_entity_poly.pdbx_strand_id
1 'polypeptide(L)'
;MIFISYVHHQLEFLKLLPKKNEPVVILGDLINWIDYRNGDGIAKEVFGLENVQKLINLRKEHRFEERKNLWKNLYSNNPEVIMKNIRDAIENQYEEVFRILKKYHVWFIPGNVDDVEIMNSYTSSTVKNVDGLLIEHQALS
;
A
#
# COMPACT_ATOMS: atom_id res chain seq x y z
N MET A 1 -16.32 7.06 14.59
CA MET A 1 -15.74 6.73 13.27
C MET A 1 -14.35 7.34 13.17
N ILE A 2 -13.38 6.56 12.77
CA ILE A 2 -11.97 6.99 12.66
C ILE A 2 -11.58 6.97 11.20
N PHE A 3 -11.01 8.07 10.70
CA PHE A 3 -10.49 8.18 9.34
C PHE A 3 -8.97 8.16 9.36
N ILE A 4 -8.38 7.31 8.56
CA ILE A 4 -6.92 7.24 8.37
C ILE A 4 -6.58 7.22 6.88
N SER A 5 -5.41 7.78 6.54
CA SER A 5 -4.86 7.80 5.19
C SER A 5 -3.36 7.58 5.23
N TYR A 6 -2.76 7.31 4.07
CA TYR A 6 -1.32 7.14 3.94
C TYR A 6 -0.74 6.08 4.88
N VAL A 7 -1.39 4.91 4.93
CA VAL A 7 -0.95 3.82 5.81
C VAL A 7 0.45 3.31 5.44
N HIS A 8 0.72 3.14 4.14
CA HIS A 8 2.04 2.79 3.61
C HIS A 8 2.75 1.70 4.41
N HIS A 9 2.05 0.60 4.69
CA HIS A 9 2.58 -0.56 5.42
C HIS A 9 3.08 -0.23 6.84
N GLN A 10 2.53 0.78 7.50
CA GLN A 10 2.86 1.19 8.87
C GLN A 10 2.18 0.28 9.89
N LEU A 11 2.67 -0.96 10.04
CA LEU A 11 2.02 -2.00 10.84
C LEU A 11 1.92 -1.62 12.32
N GLU A 12 2.93 -0.98 12.87
CA GLU A 12 2.92 -0.57 14.28
C GLU A 12 1.87 0.49 14.57
N PHE A 13 1.63 1.39 13.61
CA PHE A 13 0.53 2.36 13.69
C PHE A 13 -0.83 1.68 13.70
N LEU A 14 -1.03 0.69 12.82
CA LEU A 14 -2.30 -0.05 12.74
C LEU A 14 -2.62 -0.83 14.03
N LYS A 15 -1.59 -1.29 14.73
CA LYS A 15 -1.75 -1.98 16.03
C LYS A 15 -2.24 -1.06 17.14
N LEU A 16 -2.09 0.26 16.99
CA LEU A 16 -2.52 1.26 17.96
C LEU A 16 -3.98 1.69 17.77
N LEU A 17 -4.66 1.23 16.73
CA LEU A 17 -6.06 1.58 16.49
C LEU A 17 -6.93 1.08 17.66
N PRO A 18 -7.87 1.90 18.14
CA PRO A 18 -8.71 1.54 19.26
C PRO A 18 -9.66 0.39 18.89
N LYS A 19 -9.72 -0.64 19.73
CA LYS A 19 -10.62 -1.78 19.57
C LYS A 19 -12.04 -1.41 20.05
N LYS A 20 -12.64 -0.43 19.40
CA LYS A 20 -14.02 -0.03 19.66
C LYS A 20 -14.92 -0.51 18.52
N ASN A 21 -16.22 -0.59 18.77
CA ASN A 21 -17.23 -0.95 17.77
C ASN A 21 -17.41 0.15 16.69
N GLU A 22 -16.54 1.14 16.66
CA GLU A 22 -16.55 2.20 15.66
C GLU A 22 -15.82 1.76 14.39
N PRO A 23 -16.40 2.00 13.21
CA PRO A 23 -15.73 1.72 11.96
C PRO A 23 -14.45 2.56 11.81
N VAL A 24 -13.41 1.91 11.32
CA VAL A 24 -12.20 2.58 10.83
C VAL A 24 -12.35 2.75 9.33
N VAL A 25 -12.22 3.96 8.84
CA VAL A 25 -12.30 4.29 7.41
C VAL A 25 -10.89 4.56 6.90
N ILE A 26 -10.44 3.78 5.93
CA ILE A 26 -9.11 3.92 5.34
C ILE A 26 -9.25 4.51 3.94
N LEU A 27 -8.59 5.64 3.73
CA LEU A 27 -8.62 6.39 2.48
C LEU A 27 -7.42 6.06 1.58
N GLY A 28 -7.15 4.78 1.39
CA GLY A 28 -6.18 4.27 0.46
C GLY A 28 -4.74 4.21 0.95
N ASP A 29 -3.86 3.80 0.04
CA ASP A 29 -2.41 3.69 0.20
C ASP A 29 -2.01 2.76 1.35
N LEU A 30 -2.51 1.52 1.33
CA LEU A 30 -2.21 0.50 2.34
C LEU A 30 -0.79 -0.04 2.24
N ILE A 31 -0.25 -0.13 1.01
CA ILE A 31 1.08 -0.67 0.75
C ILE A 31 2.13 0.44 0.62
N ASN A 32 3.39 0.06 0.85
CA ASN A 32 4.54 0.93 0.66
C ASN A 32 5.31 0.49 -0.59
N TRP A 33 5.15 1.23 -1.68
CA TRP A 33 5.90 0.98 -2.91
C TRP A 33 7.34 1.48 -2.80
N ILE A 34 7.51 2.73 -2.41
CA ILE A 34 8.82 3.36 -2.18
C ILE A 34 8.67 4.52 -1.19
N ASP A 35 9.43 4.49 -0.12
CA ASP A 35 9.55 5.63 0.79
C ASP A 35 10.74 6.49 0.36
N TYR A 36 10.46 7.66 -0.17
CA TYR A 36 11.49 8.58 -0.68
C TYR A 36 12.38 9.18 0.42
N ARG A 37 12.07 8.98 1.69
CA ARG A 37 12.89 9.45 2.81
C ARG A 37 14.03 8.49 3.13
N ASN A 38 13.78 7.17 3.08
CA ASN A 38 14.73 6.14 3.51
C ASN A 38 14.93 5.01 2.48
N GLY A 39 14.14 4.99 1.41
CA GLY A 39 14.23 3.97 0.36
C GLY A 39 13.51 2.67 0.67
N ASP A 40 12.83 2.54 1.80
CA ASP A 40 12.10 1.32 2.15
C ASP A 40 10.87 1.11 1.25
N GLY A 41 10.46 -0.13 1.11
CA GLY A 41 9.28 -0.52 0.37
C GLY A 41 9.52 -1.64 -0.64
N ILE A 42 8.50 -1.93 -1.44
CA ILE A 42 8.52 -3.01 -2.44
C ILE A 42 9.64 -2.82 -3.46
N ALA A 43 9.88 -1.58 -3.91
CA ALA A 43 10.93 -1.30 -4.90
C ALA A 43 12.32 -1.72 -4.40
N LYS A 44 12.62 -1.52 -3.12
CA LYS A 44 13.89 -1.97 -2.51
C LYS A 44 14.00 -3.49 -2.51
N GLU A 45 12.91 -4.18 -2.15
CA GLU A 45 12.88 -5.63 -2.11
C GLU A 45 13.11 -6.26 -3.48
N VAL A 46 12.54 -5.68 -4.54
CA VAL A 46 12.62 -6.20 -5.91
C VAL A 46 13.89 -5.76 -6.63
N PHE A 47 14.30 -4.51 -6.51
CA PHE A 47 15.37 -3.91 -7.31
C PHE A 47 16.66 -3.62 -6.52
N GLY A 48 16.63 -3.74 -5.21
CA GLY A 48 17.76 -3.47 -4.32
C GLY A 48 17.91 -1.99 -3.94
N LEU A 49 18.58 -1.77 -2.81
CA LEU A 49 18.73 -0.43 -2.22
C LEU A 49 19.51 0.53 -3.12
N GLU A 50 20.54 0.05 -3.81
CA GLU A 50 21.37 0.90 -4.70
C GLU A 50 20.53 1.53 -5.80
N ASN A 51 19.70 0.73 -6.48
CA ASN A 51 18.82 1.22 -7.54
C ASN A 51 17.75 2.18 -6.99
N VAL A 52 17.20 1.89 -5.81
CA VAL A 52 16.22 2.78 -5.16
C VAL A 52 16.87 4.11 -4.79
N GLN A 53 18.08 4.12 -4.28
CA GLN A 53 18.81 5.37 -3.99
C GLN A 53 19.05 6.21 -5.26
N LYS A 54 19.39 5.57 -6.38
CA LYS A 54 19.49 6.25 -7.68
C LYS A 54 18.16 6.89 -8.08
N LEU A 55 17.06 6.17 -7.95
CA LEU A 55 15.72 6.69 -8.25
C LEU A 55 15.34 7.90 -7.36
N ILE A 56 15.66 7.82 -6.07
CA ILE A 56 15.42 8.91 -5.12
C ILE A 56 16.24 10.14 -5.50
N ASN A 57 17.51 9.97 -5.79
CA ASN A 57 18.40 11.08 -6.16
C ASN A 57 17.95 11.75 -7.45
N LEU A 58 17.61 10.96 -8.48
CA LEU A 58 17.11 11.49 -9.74
C LEU A 58 15.80 12.29 -9.55
N ARG A 59 14.93 11.85 -8.65
CA ARG A 59 13.72 12.61 -8.29
C ARG A 59 14.04 13.93 -7.60
N LYS A 60 14.96 13.93 -6.64
CA LYS A 60 15.39 15.13 -5.92
C LYS A 60 16.02 16.17 -6.84
N GLU A 61 16.77 15.71 -7.81
CA GLU A 61 17.43 16.56 -8.81
C GLU A 61 16.53 16.96 -9.99
N HIS A 62 15.25 16.57 -9.96
CA HIS A 62 14.27 16.80 -11.03
C HIS A 62 14.71 16.24 -12.41
N ARG A 63 15.51 15.19 -12.41
CA ARG A 63 15.99 14.50 -13.61
C ARG A 63 15.00 13.42 -14.04
N PHE A 64 13.82 13.83 -14.46
CA PHE A 64 12.69 12.93 -14.68
C PHE A 64 12.86 11.96 -15.84
N GLU A 65 13.52 12.40 -16.94
CA GLU A 65 13.79 11.52 -18.09
C GLU A 65 14.76 10.41 -17.73
N GLU A 66 15.83 10.72 -17.01
CA GLU A 66 16.79 9.71 -16.56
C GLU A 66 16.15 8.74 -15.55
N ARG A 67 15.28 9.24 -14.67
CA ARG A 67 14.51 8.40 -13.75
C ARG A 67 13.59 7.45 -14.51
N LYS A 68 12.87 7.93 -15.50
CA LYS A 68 12.01 7.13 -16.39
C LYS A 68 12.80 6.04 -17.10
N ASN A 69 13.99 6.39 -17.63
CA ASN A 69 14.86 5.43 -18.29
C ASN A 69 15.38 4.37 -17.33
N LEU A 70 15.73 4.74 -16.10
CA LEU A 70 16.17 3.79 -15.08
C LEU A 70 15.02 2.79 -14.73
N TRP A 71 13.81 3.28 -14.52
CA TRP A 71 12.65 2.41 -14.32
C TRP A 71 12.47 1.43 -15.49
N LYS A 72 12.51 1.93 -16.71
CA LYS A 72 12.38 1.11 -17.92
C LYS A 72 13.45 0.01 -17.96
N ASN A 73 14.69 0.34 -17.64
CA ASN A 73 15.79 -0.62 -17.63
C ASN A 73 15.61 -1.68 -16.52
N LEU A 74 15.18 -1.27 -15.34
CA LEU A 74 14.93 -2.19 -14.23
C LEU A 74 13.81 -3.19 -14.56
N TYR A 75 12.72 -2.74 -15.16
CA TYR A 75 11.62 -3.63 -15.56
C TYR A 75 11.97 -4.53 -16.74
N SER A 76 12.85 -4.10 -17.65
CA SER A 76 13.22 -4.88 -18.85
C SER A 76 14.23 -6.00 -18.58
N ASN A 77 14.87 -6.00 -17.42
CA ASN A 77 15.80 -7.06 -17.02
C ASN A 77 15.04 -8.28 -16.47
N ASN A 78 14.72 -9.22 -17.35
CA ASN A 78 13.91 -10.40 -17.06
C ASN A 78 12.48 -10.03 -16.56
N PRO A 79 11.62 -9.49 -17.45
CA PRO A 79 10.33 -8.93 -17.06
C PRO A 79 9.41 -9.89 -16.31
N GLU A 80 9.38 -11.18 -16.69
CA GLU A 80 8.51 -12.18 -16.05
C GLU A 80 8.88 -12.40 -14.59
N VAL A 81 10.17 -12.52 -14.29
CA VAL A 81 10.66 -12.69 -12.92
C VAL A 81 10.42 -11.43 -12.09
N ILE A 82 10.68 -10.26 -12.66
CA ILE A 82 10.45 -8.97 -12.01
C ILE A 82 8.96 -8.80 -11.65
N MET A 83 8.06 -9.06 -12.59
CA MET A 83 6.62 -8.91 -12.35
C MET A 83 6.12 -9.90 -11.29
N LYS A 84 6.64 -11.14 -11.30
CA LYS A 84 6.32 -12.12 -10.26
C LYS A 84 6.80 -11.64 -8.88
N ASN A 85 8.02 -11.15 -8.79
CA ASN A 85 8.59 -10.65 -7.52
C ASN A 85 7.82 -9.45 -6.99
N ILE A 86 7.39 -8.54 -7.87
CA ILE A 86 6.54 -7.41 -7.50
C ILE A 86 5.21 -7.89 -6.94
N ARG A 87 4.55 -8.81 -7.63
CA ARG A 87 3.27 -9.36 -7.19
C ARG A 87 3.39 -10.04 -5.83
N ASP A 88 4.40 -10.88 -5.65
CA ASP A 88 4.66 -11.57 -4.38
C ASP A 88 4.89 -10.55 -3.23
N ALA A 89 5.65 -9.49 -3.49
CA ALA A 89 5.91 -8.44 -2.50
C ALA A 89 4.64 -7.65 -2.15
N ILE A 90 3.79 -7.34 -3.13
CA ILE A 90 2.49 -6.70 -2.91
C ILE A 90 1.59 -7.59 -2.05
N GLU A 91 1.47 -8.85 -2.42
CA GLU A 91 0.65 -9.83 -1.68
C GLU A 91 1.13 -9.96 -0.23
N ASN A 92 2.44 -10.04 0.00
CA ASN A 92 3.01 -10.10 1.34
C ASN A 92 2.68 -8.88 2.19
N GLN A 93 2.76 -7.67 1.64
CA GLN A 93 2.40 -6.46 2.36
C GLN A 93 0.91 -6.42 2.70
N TYR A 94 0.03 -6.77 1.76
CA TYR A 94 -1.41 -6.84 2.05
C TYR A 94 -1.72 -7.90 3.10
N GLU A 95 -1.10 -9.06 3.03
CA GLU A 95 -1.31 -10.10 4.04
C GLU A 95 -0.99 -9.60 5.44
N GLU A 96 0.12 -8.91 5.62
CA GLU A 96 0.50 -8.34 6.91
C GLU A 96 -0.48 -7.25 7.37
N VAL A 97 -0.87 -6.34 6.49
CA VAL A 97 -1.82 -5.26 6.79
C VAL A 97 -3.20 -5.83 7.16
N PHE A 98 -3.75 -6.69 6.33
CA PHE A 98 -5.10 -7.24 6.57
C PHE A 98 -5.15 -8.23 7.74
N ARG A 99 -4.04 -8.88 8.08
CA ARG A 99 -3.95 -9.68 9.30
C ARG A 99 -4.21 -8.86 10.55
N ILE A 100 -3.79 -7.59 10.55
CA ILE A 100 -4.07 -6.65 11.63
C ILE A 100 -5.50 -6.12 11.50
N LEU A 101 -5.88 -5.64 10.31
CA LEU A 101 -7.16 -4.98 10.07
C LEU A 101 -8.37 -5.87 10.31
N LYS A 102 -8.27 -7.18 10.10
CA LYS A 102 -9.40 -8.11 10.35
C LYS A 102 -9.86 -8.16 11.81
N LYS A 103 -9.10 -7.60 12.73
CA LYS A 103 -9.47 -7.47 14.15
C LYS A 103 -10.37 -6.27 14.42
N TYR A 104 -10.62 -5.45 13.40
CA TYR A 104 -11.40 -4.23 13.46
C TYR A 104 -12.57 -4.28 12.47
N HIS A 105 -13.48 -3.34 12.60
CA HIS A 105 -14.48 -3.08 11.59
C HIS A 105 -13.94 -2.00 10.64
N VAL A 106 -13.60 -2.38 9.42
CA VAL A 106 -12.89 -1.52 8.48
C VAL A 106 -13.68 -1.33 7.20
N TRP A 107 -13.83 -0.09 6.80
CA TRP A 107 -14.21 0.30 5.45
C TRP A 107 -13.02 0.94 4.76
N PHE A 108 -12.72 0.53 3.54
CA PHE A 108 -11.61 1.12 2.81
C PHE A 108 -11.99 1.47 1.37
N ILE A 109 -11.27 2.44 0.83
CA ILE A 109 -11.22 2.72 -0.60
C ILE A 109 -9.76 2.59 -1.07
N PRO A 110 -9.50 2.03 -2.27
CA PRO A 110 -8.13 1.95 -2.79
C PRO A 110 -7.52 3.32 -3.04
N GLY A 111 -6.23 3.45 -2.77
CA GLY A 111 -5.42 4.61 -3.15
C GLY A 111 -4.69 4.38 -4.48
N ASN A 112 -3.87 5.35 -4.87
CA ASN A 112 -3.18 5.32 -6.16
C ASN A 112 -2.03 4.30 -6.22
N VAL A 113 -1.50 3.85 -5.09
CA VAL A 113 -0.45 2.82 -5.04
C VAL A 113 -1.01 1.41 -4.82
N ASP A 114 -2.31 1.30 -4.50
CA ASP A 114 -2.92 0.01 -4.21
C ASP A 114 -3.23 -0.79 -5.48
N ASP A 115 -3.10 -2.11 -5.36
CA ASP A 115 -3.59 -3.07 -6.34
C ASP A 115 -4.99 -3.54 -5.94
N VAL A 116 -6.01 -3.06 -6.66
CA VAL A 116 -7.41 -3.29 -6.33
C VAL A 116 -7.79 -4.78 -6.40
N GLU A 117 -7.29 -5.50 -7.39
CA GLU A 117 -7.59 -6.92 -7.56
C GLU A 117 -7.05 -7.74 -6.39
N ILE A 118 -5.79 -7.55 -6.05
CA ILE A 118 -5.15 -8.23 -4.93
C ILE A 118 -5.81 -7.82 -3.61
N MET A 119 -6.01 -6.51 -3.41
CA MET A 119 -6.64 -5.95 -2.21
C MET A 119 -8.03 -6.54 -1.95
N ASN A 120 -8.85 -6.68 -2.99
CA ASN A 120 -10.19 -7.24 -2.87
C ASN A 120 -10.20 -8.72 -2.46
N SER A 121 -9.14 -9.47 -2.69
CA SER A 121 -9.03 -10.86 -2.24
C SER A 121 -8.94 -10.98 -0.71
N TYR A 122 -8.62 -9.91 -0.01
CA TYR A 122 -8.49 -9.86 1.45
C TYR A 122 -9.73 -9.30 2.17
N THR A 123 -10.81 -9.00 1.44
CA THR A 123 -12.07 -8.56 2.05
C THR A 123 -12.72 -9.66 2.88
N SER A 124 -13.48 -9.26 3.88
CA SER A 124 -14.20 -10.16 4.80
C SER A 124 -15.50 -9.51 5.26
N SER A 125 -16.23 -10.17 6.19
CA SER A 125 -17.44 -9.61 6.78
C SER A 125 -17.17 -8.30 7.56
N THR A 126 -15.96 -8.13 8.09
CA THR A 126 -15.57 -6.97 8.90
C THR A 126 -14.66 -5.97 8.17
N VAL A 127 -14.11 -6.36 7.02
CA VAL A 127 -13.21 -5.51 6.22
C VAL A 127 -13.74 -5.42 4.79
N LYS A 128 -14.27 -4.26 4.41
CA LYS A 128 -15.00 -4.08 3.15
C LYS A 128 -14.43 -2.96 2.30
N ASN A 129 -14.30 -3.25 1.00
CA ASN A 129 -14.09 -2.22 0.01
C ASN A 129 -15.43 -1.51 -0.23
N VAL A 130 -15.47 -0.21 0.01
CA VAL A 130 -16.67 0.64 -0.13
C VAL A 130 -16.54 1.65 -1.26
N ASP A 131 -15.56 1.49 -2.14
CA ASP A 131 -15.38 2.37 -3.29
C ASP A 131 -16.63 2.38 -4.18
N GLY A 132 -17.12 3.57 -4.46
CA GLY A 132 -18.36 3.77 -5.25
C GLY A 132 -19.66 3.42 -4.51
N LEU A 133 -19.63 3.09 -3.22
CA LEU A 133 -20.81 2.77 -2.44
C LEU A 133 -21.28 3.93 -1.56
N LEU A 134 -22.60 4.05 -1.39
CA LEU A 134 -23.19 4.90 -0.37
C LEU A 134 -23.24 4.11 0.95
N ILE A 135 -22.59 4.64 1.98
CA ILE A 135 -22.59 4.03 3.31
C ILE A 135 -23.34 4.93 4.28
N GLU A 136 -24.36 4.37 4.89
CA GLU A 136 -25.08 5.01 6.00
C GLU A 136 -24.60 4.42 7.32
N HIS A 137 -24.11 5.28 8.18
CA HIS A 137 -23.71 4.90 9.54
C HIS A 137 -24.56 5.67 10.54
N GLN A 138 -25.36 4.94 11.30
CA GLN A 138 -26.08 5.53 12.41
C GLN A 138 -25.17 5.59 13.63
N ALA A 139 -24.88 6.82 14.06
CA ALA A 139 -24.22 7.00 15.35
C ALA A 139 -25.13 6.46 16.45
N LEU A 140 -24.61 5.61 17.32
CA LEU A 140 -25.29 5.21 18.54
C LEU A 140 -25.44 6.46 19.41
N SER A 141 -26.66 6.90 19.53
CA SER A 141 -27.02 7.98 20.45
C SER A 141 -26.93 7.50 21.90
#